data_a625f4e057b49c93956948eefb4329a9
#
_entry.id   a625f4e057b49c93956948eefb4329a9
#
_cell.length_a   1.000
_cell.length_b   1.000
_cell.length_c   1.000
_cell.angle_alpha   90.00
_cell.angle_beta   90.00
_cell.angle_gamma   90.00
#
_symmetry.space_group_name_H-M   'P 1'
#
loop_
_entity.id
_entity.type
_entity.pdbx_description
1 polymer ?
#
loop_
_entity_poly.entity_id
_entity_poly.type
_entity_poly.pdbx_seq_one_letter_code
_entity_poly.pdbx_strand_id
1 'polypeptide(L)'
;MKLYKLILTKNNCYKAGKKHKVRGIMVHSTGANNPWLKRYVGPDDGRLGVNAYGNHWNQPRPEGIDICCHAFIGKLADGTVATYQTLPWDMAGWHSGTGSKGHANNANNTGYIGFEICEDGLQSKAYLEQVYAETVDLCVYLCQKFGLTEKDIICHSEGHTRGIASAHADVMHWWPRHGRSMDGLRADVKARLAAEAKSQEEAKQPAAAKPAKLYRVQVGAFKVKDNAEAYLASAKKAGFADAYIVEA
;
A
#
# COMPACT_ATOMS: atom_id res chain seq x y z
N MET A 1 4.34 -3.22 -3.47
CA MET A 1 4.98 -2.98 -2.15
C MET A 1 5.47 -4.28 -1.54
N LYS A 2 6.70 -4.29 -1.01
CA LYS A 2 7.25 -5.39 -0.19
C LYS A 2 7.13 -5.01 1.29
N LEU A 3 6.04 -5.36 1.94
CA LEU A 3 5.79 -5.03 3.35
C LEU A 3 6.13 -6.19 4.26
N TYR A 4 7.14 -6.02 5.08
CA TYR A 4 7.53 -6.92 6.17
C TYR A 4 7.16 -6.31 7.52
N LYS A 5 7.24 -7.10 8.58
CA LYS A 5 6.89 -6.66 9.93
C LYS A 5 7.94 -7.12 10.93
N LEU A 6 8.54 -6.15 11.63
CA LEU A 6 9.40 -6.39 12.77
C LEU A 6 9.11 -5.30 13.82
N ILE A 7 8.25 -5.61 14.78
CA ILE A 7 7.83 -4.64 15.80
C ILE A 7 8.96 -4.40 16.81
N LEU A 8 9.25 -3.11 17.06
CA LEU A 8 10.32 -2.65 17.93
C LEU A 8 9.89 -2.73 19.41
N THR A 9 9.68 -3.94 19.91
CA THR A 9 9.08 -4.21 21.24
C THR A 9 9.92 -3.73 22.42
N LYS A 10 11.23 -3.49 22.22
CA LYS A 10 12.13 -2.95 23.25
C LYS A 10 12.12 -1.42 23.32
N ASN A 11 11.54 -0.73 22.30
CA ASN A 11 11.47 0.72 22.25
C ASN A 11 10.47 1.24 23.29
N ASN A 12 10.79 2.38 23.94
CA ASN A 12 9.93 2.99 24.95
C ASN A 12 8.58 3.43 24.39
N CYS A 13 8.52 3.87 23.14
CA CYS A 13 7.27 4.22 22.46
C CYS A 13 6.31 3.02 22.38
N TYR A 14 6.83 1.84 21.98
CA TYR A 14 6.03 0.61 21.98
C TYR A 14 5.55 0.24 23.38
N LYS A 15 6.45 0.31 24.38
CA LYS A 15 6.13 -0.01 25.79
C LYS A 15 5.09 0.94 26.39
N ALA A 16 5.08 2.22 25.98
CA ALA A 16 4.06 3.18 26.39
C ALA A 16 2.66 2.78 25.92
N GLY A 17 2.55 2.06 24.81
CA GLY A 17 1.33 1.38 24.39
C GLY A 17 0.14 2.29 24.05
N LYS A 18 0.35 3.61 23.94
CA LYS A 18 -0.71 4.58 23.68
C LYS A 18 -1.32 4.35 22.31
N LYS A 19 -2.65 4.25 22.26
CA LYS A 19 -3.41 4.08 21.00
C LYS A 19 -4.01 5.40 20.55
N HIS A 20 -4.21 5.50 19.22
CA HIS A 20 -4.94 6.61 18.62
C HIS A 20 -5.83 6.13 17.46
N LYS A 21 -6.81 6.94 17.11
CA LYS A 21 -7.55 6.75 15.85
C LYS A 21 -6.71 7.36 14.71
N VAL A 22 -6.39 6.56 13.70
CA VAL A 22 -5.63 7.04 12.53
C VAL A 22 -6.45 8.09 11.78
N ARG A 23 -5.81 9.22 11.45
CA ARG A 23 -6.40 10.39 10.79
C ARG A 23 -5.56 10.94 9.65
N GLY A 24 -4.31 10.51 9.52
CA GLY A 24 -3.42 10.99 8.49
C GLY A 24 -2.10 10.24 8.44
N ILE A 25 -1.29 10.60 7.49
CA ILE A 25 0.04 10.03 7.22
C ILE A 25 1.04 11.17 7.20
N MET A 26 2.16 11.00 7.92
CA MET A 26 3.28 11.94 7.89
C MET A 26 4.52 11.25 7.32
N VAL A 27 4.99 11.77 6.19
CA VAL A 27 6.17 11.25 5.49
C VAL A 27 7.42 11.94 6.04
N HIS A 28 8.41 11.12 6.41
CA HIS A 28 9.72 11.56 6.89
C HIS A 28 10.85 10.97 6.05
N SER A 29 12.04 11.51 6.24
CA SER A 29 13.28 10.89 5.80
C SER A 29 14.35 11.03 6.88
N THR A 30 15.27 10.06 6.94
CA THR A 30 16.12 9.84 8.12
C THR A 30 17.20 10.90 8.35
N GLY A 31 17.42 11.81 7.40
CA GLY A 31 18.47 12.85 7.50
C GLY A 31 19.91 12.29 7.58
N ALA A 32 20.09 11.00 7.36
CA ALA A 32 21.36 10.30 7.52
C ALA A 32 21.77 9.56 6.24
N ASN A 33 23.02 9.65 5.86
CA ASN A 33 23.55 8.92 4.70
C ASN A 33 23.65 7.41 5.01
N ASN A 34 22.51 6.75 5.13
CA ASN A 34 22.44 5.31 5.35
C ASN A 34 21.16 4.72 4.76
N PRO A 35 21.18 4.18 3.54
CA PRO A 35 20.01 3.65 2.86
C PRO A 35 19.55 2.27 3.37
N TRP A 36 20.27 1.67 4.33
CA TRP A 36 20.06 0.30 4.77
C TRP A 36 19.10 0.21 5.95
N LEU A 37 18.04 -0.57 5.80
CA LEU A 37 17.04 -0.82 6.84
C LEU A 37 17.64 -1.35 8.14
N LYS A 38 18.70 -2.17 8.07
CA LYS A 38 19.38 -2.71 9.26
C LYS A 38 19.90 -1.64 10.23
N ARG A 39 20.10 -0.38 9.77
CA ARG A 39 20.49 0.74 10.65
C ARG A 39 19.39 1.07 11.64
N TYR A 40 18.13 0.91 11.25
CA TYR A 40 16.95 1.36 12.01
C TYR A 40 16.11 0.21 12.52
N VAL A 41 16.01 -0.87 11.76
CA VAL A 41 15.18 -2.05 12.04
C VAL A 41 16.08 -3.21 12.44
N GLY A 42 15.74 -3.87 13.53
CA GLY A 42 16.52 -5.02 14.01
C GLY A 42 15.90 -5.70 15.22
N PRO A 43 16.47 -6.84 15.61
CA PRO A 43 17.64 -7.53 15.02
C PRO A 43 17.40 -8.06 13.60
N ASP A 44 18.46 -8.62 13.00
CA ASP A 44 18.37 -9.28 11.70
C ASP A 44 17.32 -10.42 11.72
N ASP A 45 16.51 -10.45 10.69
CA ASP A 45 15.48 -11.47 10.44
C ASP A 45 15.80 -12.36 9.23
N GLY A 46 17.05 -12.33 8.77
CA GLY A 46 17.53 -13.02 7.58
C GLY A 46 17.39 -12.22 6.28
N ARG A 47 16.76 -11.02 6.31
CA ARG A 47 16.60 -10.11 5.18
C ARG A 47 17.32 -8.78 5.39
N LEU A 48 17.32 -8.29 6.61
CA LEU A 48 17.90 -7.00 6.98
C LEU A 48 19.43 -7.02 6.88
N GLY A 49 20.05 -8.13 7.23
CA GLY A 49 21.49 -8.26 7.43
C GLY A 49 21.94 -7.75 8.80
N VAL A 50 23.13 -8.15 9.18
CA VAL A 50 23.69 -7.85 10.51
C VAL A 50 24.00 -6.36 10.63
N ASN A 51 23.52 -5.75 11.73
CA ASN A 51 23.93 -4.42 12.17
C ASN A 51 25.05 -4.57 13.24
N ALA A 52 26.30 -4.46 12.81
CA ALA A 52 27.45 -4.64 13.67
C ALA A 52 27.56 -3.63 14.83
N TYR A 53 26.91 -2.46 14.70
CA TYR A 53 26.93 -1.41 15.73
C TYR A 53 25.82 -1.56 16.77
N GLY A 54 24.86 -2.47 16.57
CA GLY A 54 23.72 -2.65 17.48
C GLY A 54 22.83 -1.41 17.67
N ASN A 55 22.94 -0.43 16.77
CA ASN A 55 22.30 0.88 16.90
C ASN A 55 20.93 0.98 16.20
N HIS A 56 20.28 -0.16 15.94
CA HIS A 56 18.90 -0.18 15.45
C HIS A 56 17.91 0.31 16.51
N TRP A 57 16.73 0.74 16.10
CA TRP A 57 15.76 1.39 16.99
C TRP A 57 14.97 0.44 17.91
N ASN A 58 15.22 -0.87 17.87
CA ASN A 58 14.64 -1.82 18.81
C ASN A 58 15.42 -1.83 20.15
N GLN A 59 15.49 -0.68 20.77
CA GLN A 59 16.09 -0.43 22.09
C GLN A 59 15.31 0.71 22.78
N PRO A 60 15.44 0.90 24.12
CA PRO A 60 14.59 1.85 24.85
C PRO A 60 14.61 3.26 24.28
N ARG A 61 15.80 3.82 24.06
CA ARG A 61 16.03 5.17 23.56
C ARG A 61 17.08 5.14 22.45
N PRO A 62 16.68 4.80 21.21
CA PRO A 62 17.63 4.84 20.09
C PRO A 62 18.19 6.27 19.95
N GLU A 63 19.50 6.35 19.66
CA GLU A 63 20.20 7.64 19.54
C GLU A 63 20.15 8.51 20.83
N GLY A 64 19.85 7.89 21.99
CA GLY A 64 19.75 8.58 23.28
C GLY A 64 18.44 9.35 23.49
N ILE A 65 17.50 9.33 22.55
CA ILE A 65 16.24 10.08 22.61
C ILE A 65 15.02 9.16 22.53
N ASP A 66 13.87 9.69 22.93
CA ASP A 66 12.59 8.99 22.81
C ASP A 66 12.02 9.25 21.41
N ILE A 67 12.27 8.30 20.50
CA ILE A 67 11.87 8.36 19.09
C ILE A 67 11.40 6.99 18.59
N CYS A 68 10.37 6.96 17.77
CA CYS A 68 9.93 5.78 17.03
C CYS A 68 8.94 6.16 15.94
N CYS A 69 8.99 5.47 14.81
CA CYS A 69 7.99 5.62 13.74
C CYS A 69 7.32 4.27 13.44
N HIS A 70 6.29 4.29 12.60
CA HIS A 70 5.48 3.10 12.30
C HIS A 70 6.09 2.21 11.24
N ALA A 71 6.94 2.77 10.36
CA ALA A 71 7.63 1.99 9.33
C ALA A 71 8.91 2.68 8.87
N PHE A 72 9.78 1.90 8.26
CA PHE A 72 10.95 2.38 7.51
C PHE A 72 10.91 1.83 6.08
N ILE A 73 11.31 2.66 5.11
CA ILE A 73 11.51 2.28 3.71
C ILE A 73 13.00 2.41 3.39
N GLY A 74 13.62 1.37 2.85
CA GLY A 74 15.04 1.38 2.54
C GLY A 74 15.53 0.05 1.97
N LYS A 75 16.85 -0.12 1.88
CA LYS A 75 17.49 -1.32 1.33
C LYS A 75 17.53 -2.48 2.32
N LEU A 76 17.22 -3.66 1.82
CA LEU A 76 17.52 -4.96 2.43
C LEU A 76 18.99 -5.33 2.21
N ALA A 77 19.45 -6.41 2.83
CA ALA A 77 20.82 -6.91 2.68
C ALA A 77 21.22 -7.23 1.23
N ASP A 78 20.27 -7.64 0.39
CA ASP A 78 20.46 -7.91 -1.04
C ASP A 78 20.41 -6.65 -1.93
N GLY A 79 20.24 -5.47 -1.33
CA GLY A 79 20.14 -4.18 -2.03
C GLY A 79 18.76 -3.84 -2.59
N THR A 80 17.78 -4.73 -2.53
CA THR A 80 16.40 -4.42 -2.94
C THR A 80 15.72 -3.50 -1.93
N VAL A 81 14.78 -2.67 -2.38
CA VAL A 81 14.00 -1.78 -1.51
C VAL A 81 12.79 -2.51 -0.94
N ALA A 82 12.50 -2.25 0.32
CA ALA A 82 11.32 -2.78 1.02
C ALA A 82 10.84 -1.83 2.12
N THR A 83 9.63 -2.08 2.60
CA THR A 83 9.03 -1.43 3.78
C THR A 83 9.03 -2.40 4.95
N TYR A 84 9.46 -1.92 6.14
CA TYR A 84 9.30 -2.64 7.41
C TYR A 84 8.35 -1.89 8.33
N GLN A 85 7.24 -2.52 8.69
CA GLN A 85 6.37 -2.03 9.76
C GLN A 85 7.05 -2.28 11.12
N THR A 86 7.20 -1.22 11.92
CA THR A 86 7.94 -1.20 13.19
C THR A 86 7.08 -0.91 14.41
N LEU A 87 5.89 -0.33 14.22
CA LEU A 87 4.85 -0.18 15.25
C LEU A 87 3.49 -0.65 14.70
N PRO A 88 2.55 -1.07 15.58
CA PRO A 88 1.14 -1.17 15.20
C PRO A 88 0.64 0.17 14.64
N TRP A 89 -0.09 0.14 13.53
CA TRP A 89 -0.54 1.36 12.85
C TRP A 89 -1.43 2.26 13.70
N ASP A 90 -2.15 1.70 14.66
CA ASP A 90 -3.06 2.39 15.59
C ASP A 90 -2.37 2.84 16.89
N MET A 91 -1.05 2.72 16.98
CA MET A 91 -0.28 3.19 18.13
C MET A 91 0.22 4.63 17.87
N ALA A 92 0.26 5.47 18.91
CA ALA A 92 0.84 6.80 18.82
C ALA A 92 2.37 6.68 18.71
N GLY A 93 2.91 6.90 17.49
CA GLY A 93 4.35 6.93 17.26
C GLY A 93 4.98 8.21 17.81
N TRP A 94 6.29 8.19 18.07
CA TRP A 94 7.04 9.37 18.53
C TRP A 94 7.97 9.86 17.42
N HIS A 95 7.37 10.47 16.38
CA HIS A 95 8.08 10.85 15.15
C HIS A 95 8.01 12.33 14.79
N SER A 96 7.06 13.10 15.37
CA SER A 96 6.81 14.46 14.90
C SER A 96 7.42 15.56 15.77
N GLY A 97 7.96 15.22 16.94
CA GLY A 97 8.35 16.22 17.93
C GLY A 97 7.15 17.08 18.39
N THR A 98 7.42 18.32 18.81
CA THR A 98 6.38 19.23 19.30
C THR A 98 6.36 20.51 18.47
N GLY A 99 5.23 20.84 17.90
CA GLY A 99 4.99 22.09 17.17
C GLY A 99 4.38 23.19 18.05
N SER A 100 4.05 24.33 17.44
CA SER A 100 3.51 25.52 18.12
C SER A 100 2.16 25.29 18.81
N LYS A 101 1.39 24.26 18.42
CA LYS A 101 0.13 23.87 19.07
C LYS A 101 0.32 23.04 20.34
N GLY A 102 1.57 22.77 20.73
CA GLY A 102 1.92 22.05 21.95
C GLY A 102 1.84 20.53 21.80
N HIS A 103 2.40 19.82 22.81
CA HIS A 103 2.57 18.37 22.79
C HIS A 103 1.25 17.59 22.60
N ALA A 104 0.19 17.99 23.28
CA ALA A 104 -1.11 17.30 23.19
C ALA A 104 -1.70 17.30 21.76
N ASN A 105 -1.37 18.30 20.97
CA ASN A 105 -1.89 18.54 19.63
C ASN A 105 -0.88 18.22 18.52
N ASN A 106 0.27 17.62 18.84
CA ASN A 106 1.22 17.19 17.83
C ASN A 106 0.71 15.99 17.01
N ALA A 107 1.36 15.71 15.88
CA ALA A 107 0.95 14.65 14.98
C ALA A 107 0.97 13.26 15.66
N ASN A 108 1.92 13.01 16.58
CA ASN A 108 1.99 11.76 17.34
C ASN A 108 0.69 11.46 18.10
N ASN A 109 0.08 12.51 18.68
CA ASN A 109 -1.09 12.40 19.55
C ASN A 109 -2.42 12.58 18.82
N THR A 110 -2.39 13.15 17.61
CA THR A 110 -3.62 13.48 16.84
C THR A 110 -3.93 12.48 15.74
N GLY A 111 -3.19 11.38 15.64
CA GLY A 111 -3.56 10.25 14.79
C GLY A 111 -2.78 10.13 13.49
N TYR A 112 -1.58 10.69 13.40
CA TYR A 112 -0.74 10.51 12.21
C TYR A 112 0.12 9.26 12.32
N ILE A 113 0.08 8.42 11.29
CA ILE A 113 1.07 7.38 11.05
C ILE A 113 2.32 8.06 10.47
N GLY A 114 3.46 7.97 11.15
CA GLY A 114 4.73 8.46 10.63
C GLY A 114 5.60 7.31 10.13
N PHE A 115 6.24 7.47 8.98
CA PHE A 115 7.24 6.52 8.50
C PHE A 115 8.45 7.26 7.93
N GLU A 116 9.60 6.61 8.00
CA GLU A 116 10.90 7.15 7.61
C GLU A 116 11.40 6.53 6.32
N ILE A 117 11.88 7.34 5.39
CA ILE A 117 12.59 6.89 4.19
C ILE A 117 14.09 7.01 4.45
N CYS A 118 14.81 5.90 4.37
CA CYS A 118 16.26 5.87 4.56
C CYS A 118 16.95 6.64 3.42
N GLU A 119 17.78 7.62 3.74
CA GLU A 119 18.50 8.44 2.76
C GLU A 119 19.85 7.83 2.38
N ASP A 120 20.31 8.12 1.17
CA ASP A 120 21.60 7.68 0.62
C ASP A 120 22.60 8.83 0.47
N GLY A 121 22.49 9.86 1.30
CA GLY A 121 23.26 11.10 1.15
C GLY A 121 22.74 11.99 0.03
N LEU A 122 21.49 11.79 -0.40
CA LEU A 122 20.76 12.59 -1.40
C LEU A 122 21.35 12.53 -2.82
N GLN A 123 22.14 11.49 -3.12
CA GLN A 123 22.93 11.44 -4.34
C GLN A 123 22.25 10.72 -5.50
N SER A 124 21.64 9.57 -5.24
CA SER A 124 21.16 8.70 -6.30
C SER A 124 19.70 8.95 -6.65
N LYS A 125 19.46 9.51 -7.84
CA LYS A 125 18.11 9.59 -8.40
C LYS A 125 17.48 8.21 -8.55
N ALA A 126 18.25 7.21 -8.99
CA ALA A 126 17.76 5.85 -9.17
C ALA A 126 17.28 5.21 -7.85
N TYR A 127 17.99 5.46 -6.74
CA TYR A 127 17.55 5.02 -5.42
C TYR A 127 16.29 5.77 -4.95
N LEU A 128 16.28 7.11 -5.14
CA LEU A 128 15.09 7.89 -4.81
C LEU A 128 13.84 7.35 -5.54
N GLU A 129 13.93 7.07 -6.84
CA GLU A 129 12.78 6.55 -7.59
C GLU A 129 12.27 5.22 -7.03
N GLN A 130 13.15 4.33 -6.54
CA GLN A 130 12.75 3.07 -5.92
C GLN A 130 12.01 3.28 -4.60
N VAL A 131 12.56 4.10 -3.69
CA VAL A 131 11.93 4.36 -2.39
C VAL A 131 10.68 5.23 -2.54
N TYR A 132 10.63 6.10 -3.55
CA TYR A 132 9.45 6.90 -3.86
C TYR A 132 8.29 6.01 -4.35
N ALA A 133 8.56 5.06 -5.24
CA ALA A 133 7.54 4.09 -5.68
C ALA A 133 6.99 3.27 -4.50
N GLU A 134 7.87 2.80 -3.61
CA GLU A 134 7.50 2.08 -2.39
C GLU A 134 6.70 2.99 -1.42
N THR A 135 7.04 4.30 -1.37
CA THR A 135 6.29 5.30 -0.60
C THR A 135 4.87 5.48 -1.12
N VAL A 136 4.70 5.57 -2.44
CA VAL A 136 3.36 5.62 -3.07
C VAL A 136 2.55 4.39 -2.68
N ASP A 137 3.14 3.20 -2.82
CA ASP A 137 2.47 1.94 -2.47
C ASP A 137 2.08 1.87 -0.99
N LEU A 138 2.95 2.30 -0.06
CA LEU A 138 2.65 2.34 1.36
C LEU A 138 1.51 3.33 1.66
N CYS A 139 1.54 4.52 1.06
CA CYS A 139 0.48 5.52 1.23
C CYS A 139 -0.87 5.00 0.71
N VAL A 140 -0.91 4.35 -0.46
CA VAL A 140 -2.12 3.71 -1.01
C VAL A 140 -2.66 2.65 -0.05
N TYR A 141 -1.80 1.75 0.43
CA TYR A 141 -2.17 0.72 1.40
C TYR A 141 -2.79 1.32 2.67
N LEU A 142 -2.16 2.36 3.25
CA LEU A 142 -2.65 3.01 4.47
C LEU A 142 -3.95 3.78 4.22
N CYS A 143 -4.08 4.47 3.08
CA CYS A 143 -5.31 5.15 2.71
C CYS A 143 -6.49 4.17 2.62
N GLN A 144 -6.33 3.06 1.94
CA GLN A 144 -7.36 2.02 1.84
C GLN A 144 -7.70 1.40 3.19
N LYS A 145 -6.68 1.09 3.99
CA LYS A 145 -6.84 0.44 5.29
C LYS A 145 -7.61 1.29 6.30
N PHE A 146 -7.43 2.61 6.26
CA PHE A 146 -7.96 3.54 7.26
C PHE A 146 -9.01 4.51 6.73
N GLY A 147 -9.42 4.38 5.47
CA GLY A 147 -10.40 5.26 4.83
C GLY A 147 -9.88 6.69 4.67
N LEU A 148 -8.58 6.85 4.42
CA LEU A 148 -7.93 8.13 4.14
C LEU A 148 -7.89 8.41 2.65
N THR A 149 -7.54 9.65 2.30
CA THR A 149 -7.34 10.12 0.94
C THR A 149 -5.93 10.71 0.77
N GLU A 150 -5.56 11.05 -0.43
CA GLU A 150 -4.31 11.76 -0.71
C GLU A 150 -4.16 13.09 0.08
N LYS A 151 -5.28 13.71 0.48
CA LYS A 151 -5.30 14.98 1.23
C LYS A 151 -4.87 14.82 2.69
N ASP A 152 -4.93 13.60 3.20
CA ASP A 152 -4.53 13.26 4.57
C ASP A 152 -3.04 12.93 4.67
N ILE A 153 -2.28 13.05 3.56
CA ILE A 153 -0.84 12.83 3.49
C ILE A 153 -0.12 14.16 3.56
N ILE A 154 0.77 14.29 4.54
CA ILE A 154 1.65 15.44 4.73
C ILE A 154 3.09 14.99 4.92
N CYS A 155 4.06 15.90 4.79
CA CYS A 155 5.41 15.67 5.28
C CYS A 155 5.64 16.42 6.61
N HIS A 156 6.80 16.20 7.23
CA HIS A 156 7.15 16.83 8.50
C HIS A 156 7.14 18.37 8.40
N SER A 157 7.73 18.94 7.34
CA SER A 157 7.75 20.37 7.08
C SER A 157 6.34 20.98 6.98
N GLU A 158 5.40 20.31 6.30
CA GLU A 158 3.99 20.72 6.28
C GLU A 158 3.33 20.60 7.65
N GLY A 159 3.70 19.58 8.44
CA GLY A 159 3.28 19.41 9.82
C GLY A 159 3.77 20.56 10.72
N HIS A 160 5.02 21.01 10.51
CA HIS A 160 5.56 22.19 11.19
C HIS A 160 4.75 23.45 10.85
N THR A 161 4.49 23.70 9.58
CA THR A 161 3.64 24.82 9.12
C THR A 161 2.25 24.78 9.74
N ARG A 162 1.68 23.59 9.95
CA ARG A 162 0.39 23.40 10.64
C ARG A 162 0.48 23.52 12.16
N GLY A 163 1.68 23.66 12.74
CA GLY A 163 1.95 23.76 14.16
C GLY A 163 1.85 22.43 14.93
N ILE A 164 1.85 21.28 14.24
CA ILE A 164 1.70 19.94 14.82
C ILE A 164 2.99 19.11 14.82
N ALA A 165 4.09 19.68 14.34
CA ALA A 165 5.40 19.04 14.32
C ALA A 165 6.51 20.07 14.60
N SER A 166 7.68 19.61 15.04
CA SER A 166 8.90 20.41 15.15
C SER A 166 9.42 20.85 13.77
N ALA A 167 10.42 21.73 13.73
CA ALA A 167 10.97 22.22 12.47
C ALA A 167 11.99 21.24 11.89
N HIS A 168 11.57 20.49 10.86
CA HIS A 168 12.45 19.61 10.08
C HIS A 168 12.08 19.68 8.60
N ALA A 169 13.08 19.56 7.73
CA ALA A 169 12.89 19.61 6.28
C ALA A 169 12.46 18.24 5.70
N ASP A 170 13.01 17.15 6.25
CA ASP A 170 12.76 15.78 5.80
C ASP A 170 12.85 15.63 4.27
N VAL A 171 11.84 15.08 3.64
CA VAL A 171 11.81 14.85 2.19
C VAL A 171 11.98 16.15 1.36
N MET A 172 11.70 17.32 1.94
CA MET A 172 11.79 18.61 1.23
C MET A 172 13.23 19.06 0.96
N HIS A 173 14.23 18.56 1.68
CA HIS A 173 15.62 18.84 1.36
C HIS A 173 16.20 17.86 0.31
N TRP A 174 15.50 16.76 0.06
CA TRP A 174 15.94 15.68 -0.82
C TRP A 174 15.18 15.64 -2.15
N TRP A 175 13.86 15.47 -2.11
CA TRP A 175 13.03 15.19 -3.28
C TRP A 175 13.09 16.26 -4.39
N PRO A 176 13.06 17.58 -4.08
CA PRO A 176 13.14 18.60 -5.11
C PRO A 176 14.43 18.55 -5.94
N ARG A 177 15.53 18.05 -5.38
CA ARG A 177 16.82 17.89 -6.10
C ARG A 177 16.70 16.93 -7.28
N HIS A 178 15.74 16.03 -7.24
CA HIS A 178 15.51 15.00 -8.24
C HIS A 178 14.16 15.14 -8.96
N GLY A 179 13.47 16.27 -8.78
CA GLY A 179 12.20 16.57 -9.45
C GLY A 179 10.97 15.92 -8.84
N ARG A 180 11.05 15.46 -7.57
CA ARG A 180 9.91 14.94 -6.81
C ARG A 180 9.39 15.98 -5.82
N SER A 181 8.09 15.89 -5.47
CA SER A 181 7.42 16.79 -4.53
C SER A 181 6.30 16.10 -3.78
N MET A 182 5.83 16.72 -2.69
CA MET A 182 4.66 16.23 -1.96
C MET A 182 3.38 16.32 -2.78
N ASP A 183 3.23 17.33 -3.63
CA ASP A 183 2.07 17.42 -4.55
C ASP A 183 2.11 16.29 -5.59
N GLY A 184 3.30 15.97 -6.11
CA GLY A 184 3.51 14.82 -6.98
C GLY A 184 3.13 13.50 -6.27
N LEU A 185 3.58 13.30 -5.03
CA LEU A 185 3.21 12.12 -4.24
C LEU A 185 1.69 11.99 -4.08
N ARG A 186 1.01 13.08 -3.71
CA ARG A 186 -0.45 13.10 -3.56
C ARG A 186 -1.15 12.78 -4.87
N ALA A 187 -0.68 13.32 -5.98
CA ALA A 187 -1.23 13.04 -7.32
C ALA A 187 -1.06 11.55 -7.71
N ASP A 188 0.13 10.98 -7.48
CA ASP A 188 0.41 9.58 -7.77
C ASP A 188 -0.44 8.63 -6.89
N VAL A 189 -0.57 8.91 -5.60
CA VAL A 189 -1.44 8.15 -4.67
C VAL A 189 -2.89 8.23 -5.10
N LYS A 190 -3.41 9.42 -5.44
CA LYS A 190 -4.77 9.61 -5.92
C LYS A 190 -5.05 8.80 -7.19
N ALA A 191 -4.15 8.87 -8.16
CA ALA A 191 -4.28 8.13 -9.41
C ALA A 191 -4.31 6.61 -9.17
N ARG A 192 -3.47 6.11 -8.26
CA ARG A 192 -3.40 4.69 -7.92
C ARG A 192 -4.66 4.23 -7.20
N LEU A 193 -5.16 4.99 -6.21
CA LEU A 193 -6.42 4.70 -5.51
C LEU A 193 -7.60 4.61 -6.49
N ALA A 194 -7.69 5.55 -7.45
CA ALA A 194 -8.74 5.55 -8.46
C ALA A 194 -8.65 4.33 -9.40
N ALA A 195 -7.43 3.96 -9.83
CA ALA A 195 -7.21 2.79 -10.67
C ALA A 195 -7.60 1.47 -9.98
N GLU A 196 -7.23 1.33 -8.68
CA GLU A 196 -7.57 0.14 -7.91
C GLU A 196 -9.07 0.04 -7.60
N ALA A 197 -9.74 1.18 -7.32
CA ALA A 197 -11.19 1.23 -7.14
C ALA A 197 -11.93 0.78 -8.41
N LYS A 198 -11.51 1.29 -9.59
CA LYS A 198 -12.07 0.89 -10.88
C LYS A 198 -11.87 -0.61 -11.16
N SER A 199 -10.68 -1.13 -10.91
CA SER A 199 -10.38 -2.55 -11.07
C SER A 199 -11.23 -3.44 -10.18
N GLN A 200 -11.51 -3.02 -8.93
CA GLN A 200 -12.39 -3.73 -8.01
C GLN A 200 -13.86 -3.67 -8.44
N GLU A 201 -14.30 -2.57 -9.04
CA GLU A 201 -15.66 -2.44 -9.57
C GLU A 201 -15.87 -3.31 -10.80
N GLU A 202 -14.90 -3.32 -11.72
CA GLU A 202 -14.90 -4.21 -12.89
C GLU A 202 -14.89 -5.70 -12.48
N ALA A 203 -14.14 -6.07 -11.43
CA ALA A 203 -14.10 -7.42 -10.91
C ALA A 203 -15.41 -7.85 -10.20
N LYS A 204 -16.19 -6.89 -9.71
CA LYS A 204 -17.52 -7.15 -9.09
C LYS A 204 -18.66 -7.21 -10.10
N GLN A 205 -18.49 -6.67 -11.31
CA GLN A 205 -19.46 -6.86 -12.37
C GLN A 205 -19.44 -8.35 -12.75
N PRO A 206 -20.60 -9.05 -12.72
CA PRO A 206 -20.66 -10.40 -13.25
C PRO A 206 -20.14 -10.34 -14.68
N ALA A 207 -19.14 -11.15 -14.99
CA ALA A 207 -18.68 -11.28 -16.37
C ALA A 207 -19.94 -11.47 -17.22
N ALA A 208 -20.20 -10.54 -18.16
CA ALA A 208 -21.30 -10.70 -19.09
C ALA A 208 -21.18 -12.11 -19.64
N ALA A 209 -22.18 -12.95 -19.33
CA ALA A 209 -22.16 -14.36 -19.72
C ALA A 209 -21.87 -14.37 -21.21
N LYS A 210 -20.73 -14.93 -21.61
CA LYS A 210 -20.49 -15.20 -23.02
C LYS A 210 -21.73 -15.92 -23.50
N PRO A 211 -22.37 -15.52 -24.63
CA PRO A 211 -23.56 -16.19 -25.10
C PRO A 211 -23.23 -17.66 -25.14
N ALA A 212 -24.04 -18.47 -24.43
CA ALA A 212 -23.83 -19.88 -24.35
C ALA A 212 -23.75 -20.40 -25.77
N LYS A 213 -22.63 -21.02 -26.15
CA LYS A 213 -22.54 -21.69 -27.46
C LYS A 213 -23.61 -22.77 -27.51
N LEU A 214 -24.69 -22.51 -28.26
CA LEU A 214 -25.71 -23.49 -28.53
C LEU A 214 -25.18 -24.45 -29.61
N TYR A 215 -25.08 -25.70 -29.25
CA TYR A 215 -24.78 -26.79 -30.20
C TYR A 215 -26.09 -27.43 -30.62
N ARG A 216 -26.35 -27.48 -31.92
CA ARG A 216 -27.52 -28.19 -32.51
C ARG A 216 -27.09 -29.54 -33.02
N VAL A 217 -27.84 -30.56 -32.67
CA VAL A 217 -27.65 -31.91 -33.19
C VAL A 217 -28.75 -32.16 -34.21
N GLN A 218 -28.37 -32.37 -35.46
CA GLN A 218 -29.31 -32.73 -36.53
C GLN A 218 -29.49 -34.26 -36.53
N VAL A 219 -30.69 -34.74 -36.34
CA VAL A 219 -31.01 -36.17 -36.20
C VAL A 219 -31.65 -36.80 -37.45
N GLY A 220 -31.87 -36.00 -38.52
CA GLY A 220 -32.38 -36.47 -39.79
C GLY A 220 -32.47 -35.39 -40.85
N ALA A 221 -32.54 -35.77 -42.13
CA ALA A 221 -32.84 -34.90 -43.26
C ALA A 221 -33.80 -35.65 -44.21
N PHE A 222 -34.92 -35.03 -44.57
CA PHE A 222 -36.01 -35.65 -45.32
C PHE A 222 -36.34 -34.78 -46.53
N LYS A 223 -36.53 -35.41 -47.70
CA LYS A 223 -36.97 -34.76 -48.96
C LYS A 223 -38.47 -34.51 -49.01
N VAL A 224 -39.26 -35.24 -48.20
CA VAL A 224 -40.71 -35.13 -48.09
C VAL A 224 -41.08 -34.61 -46.72
N LYS A 225 -41.90 -33.54 -46.67
CA LYS A 225 -42.32 -32.88 -45.47
C LYS A 225 -43.04 -33.79 -44.48
N ASP A 226 -43.95 -34.59 -44.95
CA ASP A 226 -44.77 -35.55 -44.16
C ASP A 226 -43.87 -36.52 -43.37
N ASN A 227 -42.78 -36.97 -44.02
CA ASN A 227 -41.82 -37.89 -43.40
C ASN A 227 -41.04 -37.17 -42.28
N ALA A 228 -40.71 -35.90 -42.47
CA ALA A 228 -40.06 -35.06 -41.41
C ALA A 228 -41.01 -34.87 -40.23
N GLU A 229 -42.28 -34.60 -40.47
CA GLU A 229 -43.31 -34.40 -39.41
C GLU A 229 -43.58 -35.71 -38.66
N ALA A 230 -43.65 -36.85 -39.32
CA ALA A 230 -43.79 -38.16 -38.68
C ALA A 230 -42.57 -38.46 -37.78
N TYR A 231 -41.36 -38.15 -38.27
CA TYR A 231 -40.15 -38.36 -37.49
C TYR A 231 -40.05 -37.39 -36.29
N LEU A 232 -40.46 -36.13 -36.46
CA LEU A 232 -40.55 -35.14 -35.36
C LEU A 232 -41.50 -35.66 -34.26
N ALA A 233 -42.66 -36.17 -34.62
CA ALA A 233 -43.61 -36.72 -33.65
C ALA A 233 -43.00 -37.91 -32.87
N SER A 234 -42.23 -38.76 -33.53
CA SER A 234 -41.51 -39.88 -32.91
C SER A 234 -40.40 -39.38 -31.96
N ALA A 235 -39.64 -38.38 -32.39
CA ALA A 235 -38.60 -37.78 -31.56
C ALA A 235 -39.19 -37.15 -30.27
N LYS A 236 -40.31 -36.42 -30.35
CA LYS A 236 -40.99 -35.87 -29.19
C LYS A 236 -41.50 -36.94 -28.23
N LYS A 237 -42.03 -38.04 -28.73
CA LYS A 237 -42.42 -39.22 -27.94
C LYS A 237 -41.23 -39.90 -27.25
N ALA A 238 -40.04 -39.82 -27.85
CA ALA A 238 -38.80 -40.36 -27.28
C ALA A 238 -38.14 -39.43 -26.24
N GLY A 239 -38.80 -38.31 -25.89
CA GLY A 239 -38.34 -37.41 -24.83
C GLY A 239 -37.65 -36.13 -25.32
N PHE A 240 -37.52 -35.87 -26.62
CA PHE A 240 -36.97 -34.64 -27.20
C PHE A 240 -38.07 -33.59 -27.41
N ALA A 241 -38.63 -33.07 -26.30
CA ALA A 241 -39.80 -32.19 -26.32
C ALA A 241 -39.59 -30.92 -27.19
N ASP A 242 -38.35 -30.39 -27.21
CA ASP A 242 -37.99 -29.18 -27.94
C ASP A 242 -37.52 -29.41 -29.39
N ALA A 243 -37.70 -30.65 -29.92
CA ALA A 243 -37.37 -30.95 -31.30
C ALA A 243 -38.26 -30.13 -32.26
N TYR A 244 -37.68 -29.67 -33.38
CA TYR A 244 -38.38 -28.90 -34.39
C TYR A 244 -37.77 -29.14 -35.78
N ILE A 245 -38.54 -28.81 -36.86
CA ILE A 245 -38.10 -28.88 -38.24
C ILE A 245 -37.50 -27.53 -38.64
N VAL A 246 -36.38 -27.58 -39.37
CA VAL A 246 -35.81 -26.43 -40.05
C VAL A 246 -35.82 -26.73 -41.54
N GLU A 247 -36.39 -25.85 -42.33
CA GLU A 247 -36.28 -25.92 -43.80
C GLU A 247 -34.88 -25.38 -44.18
N ALA A 248 -34.15 -26.15 -45.02
CA ALA A 248 -32.80 -25.84 -45.46
C ALA A 248 -32.81 -25.26 -46.89
#